data_f686bdcebf97536ad65eac634f4d8f7f
#
_entry.id   f686bdcebf97536ad65eac634f4d8f7f
#
_cell.length_a   1.000
_cell.length_b   1.000
_cell.length_c   1.000
_cell.angle_alpha   90.00
_cell.angle_beta   90.00
_cell.angle_gamma   90.00
#
_symmetry.space_group_name_H-M   'P 1'
#
loop_
_entity.id
_entity.type
_entity.pdbx_description
1 polymer ?
#
loop_
_entity_poly.entity_id
_entity_poly.type
_entity_poly.pdbx_seq_one_letter_code
_entity_poly.pdbx_strand_id
1 'polypeptide(L)'
;MMDVKSLQREMLRLLEDYTGCKVVPANTTKQMPNYPYISYSLLNVDTRKGTYSAHTGTKIVEGIETPVNMLSMPARLKYSFTVQSDDDVEALIHAISIKDFFEESKRQELADIGLIVSDVGGITPRDNMLTIEYEYRKGLDVTLSLNNVMESADVGVISNATINDVNL
;
A
#
# COMPACT_ATOMS: atom_id res chain seq x y z
N MET A 1 6.34 -13.42 -4.16
CA MET A 1 5.07 -12.64 -4.15
C MET A 1 5.01 -11.84 -2.86
N MET A 2 4.85 -10.55 -2.97
CA MET A 2 4.74 -9.68 -1.80
C MET A 2 3.39 -9.91 -1.11
N ASP A 3 3.39 -10.11 0.20
CA ASP A 3 2.15 -10.27 0.97
C ASP A 3 1.50 -8.90 1.23
N VAL A 4 0.63 -8.47 0.32
CA VAL A 4 -0.11 -7.21 0.42
C VAL A 4 -0.91 -7.11 1.73
N LYS A 5 -1.41 -8.25 2.23
CA LYS A 5 -2.17 -8.29 3.48
C LYS A 5 -1.30 -7.97 4.70
N SER A 6 -0.06 -8.44 4.69
CA SER A 6 0.91 -8.14 5.75
C SER A 6 1.32 -6.67 5.72
N LEU A 7 1.58 -6.12 4.53
CA LEU A 7 1.91 -4.70 4.34
C LEU A 7 0.76 -3.78 4.77
N GLN A 8 -0.46 -4.11 4.37
CA GLN A 8 -1.64 -3.37 4.80
C GLN A 8 -1.78 -3.37 6.32
N ARG A 9 -1.64 -4.53 6.96
CA ARG A 9 -1.72 -4.65 8.41
C ARG A 9 -0.69 -3.78 9.12
N GLU A 10 0.56 -3.79 8.65
CA GLU A 10 1.63 -2.99 9.25
C GLU A 10 1.40 -1.50 9.05
N MET A 11 0.99 -1.07 7.86
CA MET A 11 0.61 0.33 7.60
C MET A 11 -0.51 0.81 8.54
N LEU A 12 -1.57 0.01 8.69
CA LEU A 12 -2.70 0.37 9.54
C LEU A 12 -2.31 0.41 11.01
N ARG A 13 -1.44 -0.49 11.46
CA ARG A 13 -0.88 -0.48 12.82
C ARG A 13 -0.09 0.79 13.08
N LEU A 14 0.80 1.16 12.17
CA LEU A 14 1.58 2.41 12.27
C LEU A 14 0.69 3.65 12.29
N LEU A 15 -0.38 3.65 11.49
CA LEU A 15 -1.35 4.75 11.45
C LEU A 15 -2.15 4.85 12.76
N GLU A 16 -2.58 3.73 13.31
CA GLU A 16 -3.28 3.67 14.61
C GLU A 16 -2.38 4.17 15.75
N ASP A 17 -1.11 3.73 15.77
CA ASP A 17 -0.12 4.16 16.76
C ASP A 17 0.17 5.67 16.65
N TYR A 18 0.25 6.21 15.44
CA TYR A 18 0.53 7.61 15.20
C TYR A 18 -0.62 8.55 15.54
N THR A 19 -1.84 8.18 15.14
CA THR A 19 -3.03 9.03 15.33
C THR A 19 -3.69 8.83 16.69
N GLY A 20 -3.45 7.70 17.35
CA GLY A 20 -4.16 7.30 18.58
C GLY A 20 -5.61 6.90 18.37
N CYS A 21 -6.09 6.86 17.12
CA CYS A 21 -7.45 6.47 16.77
C CYS A 21 -7.52 5.02 16.31
N LYS A 22 -8.59 4.32 16.63
CA LYS A 22 -8.86 3.00 16.06
C LYS A 22 -9.06 3.10 14.56
N VAL A 23 -8.40 2.20 13.81
CA VAL A 23 -8.48 2.12 12.36
C VAL A 23 -9.22 0.83 11.97
N VAL A 24 -10.38 0.99 11.33
CA VAL A 24 -11.28 -0.13 11.00
C VAL A 24 -11.68 -0.11 9.54
N PRO A 25 -12.02 -1.27 8.94
CA PRO A 25 -12.56 -1.31 7.59
C PRO A 25 -13.90 -0.56 7.51
N ALA A 26 -14.10 0.23 6.46
CA ALA A 26 -15.36 0.96 6.24
C ALA A 26 -16.55 0.00 6.02
N ASN A 27 -16.32 -1.12 5.34
CA ASN A 27 -17.33 -2.13 5.05
C ASN A 27 -17.20 -3.30 6.03
N THR A 28 -17.67 -3.11 7.25
CA THR A 28 -17.68 -4.14 8.27
C THR A 28 -19.07 -4.32 8.87
N THR A 29 -19.42 -5.54 9.23
CA THR A 29 -20.63 -5.88 10.00
C THR A 29 -20.38 -5.83 11.50
N LYS A 30 -19.14 -5.56 11.93
CA LYS A 30 -18.78 -5.44 13.35
C LYS A 30 -19.27 -4.10 13.90
N GLN A 31 -19.48 -4.06 15.21
CA GLN A 31 -19.78 -2.82 15.90
C GLN A 31 -18.65 -1.80 15.70
N MET A 32 -19.03 -0.56 15.34
CA MET A 32 -18.07 0.53 15.17
C MET A 32 -17.47 0.94 16.52
N PRO A 33 -16.18 1.36 16.53
CA PRO A 33 -15.56 1.91 17.73
C PRO A 33 -16.25 3.19 18.22
N ASN A 34 -15.90 3.61 19.42
CA ASN A 34 -16.27 4.94 19.91
C ASN A 34 -15.53 6.03 19.13
N TYR A 35 -16.12 7.19 19.03
CA TYR A 35 -15.50 8.37 18.44
C TYR A 35 -14.27 8.85 19.24
N PRO A 36 -13.26 9.43 18.59
CA PRO A 36 -13.06 9.43 17.14
C PRO A 36 -12.46 8.10 16.64
N TYR A 37 -12.79 7.71 15.44
CA TYR A 37 -12.16 6.56 14.80
C TYR A 37 -11.93 6.83 13.30
N ILE A 38 -11.08 6.02 12.69
CA ILE A 38 -10.73 6.10 11.28
C ILE A 38 -11.28 4.88 10.57
N SER A 39 -12.03 5.09 9.50
CA SER A 39 -12.41 4.02 8.59
C SER A 39 -11.57 4.09 7.31
N TYR A 40 -11.24 2.92 6.76
CA TYR A 40 -10.50 2.83 5.51
C TYR A 40 -11.20 1.91 4.51
N SER A 41 -10.99 2.20 3.25
CA SER A 41 -11.37 1.31 2.15
C SER A 41 -10.32 1.34 1.04
N LEU A 42 -10.10 0.19 0.43
CA LEU A 42 -9.30 0.08 -0.78
C LEU A 42 -10.19 0.41 -1.98
N LEU A 43 -9.92 1.52 -2.65
CA LEU A 43 -10.73 2.01 -3.77
C LEU A 43 -10.34 1.38 -5.09
N ASN A 44 -9.05 1.23 -5.33
CA ASN A 44 -8.54 0.74 -6.60
C ASN A 44 -7.19 0.04 -6.42
N VAL A 45 -6.98 -0.97 -7.25
CA VAL A 45 -5.69 -1.64 -7.43
C VAL A 45 -5.36 -1.55 -8.91
N ASP A 46 -4.36 -0.76 -9.26
CA ASP A 46 -3.89 -0.63 -10.62
C ASP A 46 -2.53 -1.33 -10.78
N THR A 47 -2.53 -2.40 -11.56
CA THR A 47 -1.30 -3.05 -12.01
C THR A 47 -1.04 -2.62 -13.45
N ARG A 48 -0.01 -1.81 -13.66
CA ARG A 48 0.34 -1.35 -15.01
C ARG A 48 0.81 -2.52 -15.87
N LYS A 49 -0.03 -2.93 -16.81
CA LYS A 49 0.35 -3.89 -17.84
C LYS A 49 1.44 -3.28 -18.74
N GLY A 50 2.52 -4.01 -18.89
CA GLY A 50 3.59 -3.63 -19.82
C GLY A 50 4.74 -2.80 -19.25
N THR A 51 4.70 -2.41 -17.98
CA THR A 51 5.82 -1.77 -17.30
C THR A 51 6.41 -2.76 -16.30
N TYR A 52 7.20 -3.68 -16.77
CA TYR A 52 7.98 -4.56 -15.90
C TYR A 52 9.45 -4.40 -16.22
N SER A 53 10.28 -4.49 -15.21
CA SER A 53 11.72 -4.64 -15.38
C SER A 53 12.10 -6.09 -15.09
N ALA A 54 12.80 -6.70 -16.03
CA ALA A 54 13.40 -8.00 -15.83
C ALA A 54 14.85 -7.81 -15.39
N HIS A 55 15.23 -8.47 -14.33
CA HIS A 55 16.63 -8.50 -13.86
C HIS A 55 16.98 -9.90 -13.37
N THR A 56 18.25 -10.23 -13.46
CA THR A 56 18.75 -11.49 -12.93
C THR A 56 19.09 -11.31 -11.45
N GLY A 57 18.45 -12.08 -10.60
CA GLY A 57 18.79 -12.20 -9.18
C GLY A 57 19.44 -13.55 -8.89
N THR A 58 19.86 -13.75 -7.67
CA THR A 58 20.37 -15.05 -7.19
C THR A 58 19.45 -15.57 -6.08
N LYS A 59 19.20 -16.87 -6.10
CA LYS A 59 18.48 -17.58 -5.05
C LYS A 59 19.35 -18.73 -4.54
N ILE A 60 19.36 -18.95 -3.26
CA ILE A 60 20.03 -20.10 -2.68
C ILE A 60 19.08 -21.29 -2.71
N VAL A 61 19.41 -22.31 -3.50
CA VAL A 61 18.69 -23.57 -3.57
C VAL A 61 19.66 -24.66 -3.14
N GLU A 62 19.32 -25.38 -2.08
CA GLU A 62 20.18 -26.44 -1.50
C GLU A 62 21.63 -26.00 -1.18
N GLY A 63 21.79 -24.71 -0.78
CA GLY A 63 23.11 -24.15 -0.46
C GLY A 63 23.92 -23.67 -1.67
N ILE A 64 23.37 -23.73 -2.87
CA ILE A 64 24.00 -23.28 -4.13
C ILE A 64 23.32 -21.99 -4.62
N GLU A 65 24.13 -20.97 -4.94
CA GLU A 65 23.63 -19.76 -5.59
C GLU A 65 23.19 -20.09 -7.02
N THR A 66 21.89 -19.99 -7.26
CA THR A 66 21.29 -20.24 -8.57
C THR A 66 20.77 -18.93 -9.15
N PRO A 67 21.15 -18.56 -10.39
CA PRO A 67 20.58 -17.39 -11.03
C PRO A 67 19.10 -17.60 -11.34
N VAL A 68 18.27 -16.61 -11.04
CA VAL A 68 16.83 -16.60 -11.32
C VAL A 68 16.46 -15.32 -12.03
N ASN A 69 15.53 -15.39 -12.97
CA ASN A 69 14.96 -14.21 -13.57
C ASN A 69 13.83 -13.68 -12.66
N MET A 70 13.97 -12.42 -12.30
CA MET A 70 12.98 -11.70 -11.51
C MET A 70 12.27 -10.68 -12.37
N LEU A 71 10.95 -10.68 -12.30
CA LEU A 71 10.09 -9.68 -12.91
C LEU A 71 9.59 -8.74 -11.82
N SER A 72 9.89 -7.46 -11.94
CA SER A 72 9.37 -6.42 -11.04
C SER A 72 8.26 -5.66 -11.74
N MET A 73 7.06 -5.70 -11.17
CA MET A 73 5.89 -4.98 -11.66
C MET A 73 5.42 -3.99 -10.61
N PRO A 74 5.39 -2.68 -10.92
CA PRO A 74 4.81 -1.70 -10.02
C PRO A 74 3.29 -1.89 -9.95
N ALA A 75 2.77 -1.93 -8.74
CA ALA A 75 1.33 -1.89 -8.48
C ALA A 75 0.99 -0.61 -7.71
N ARG A 76 -0.17 -0.04 -7.98
CA ARG A 76 -0.71 1.10 -7.26
C ARG A 76 -1.95 0.71 -6.49
N LEU A 77 -1.97 1.09 -5.23
CA LEU A 77 -3.10 0.89 -4.34
C LEU A 77 -3.65 2.26 -3.94
N LYS A 78 -4.92 2.50 -4.18
CA LYS A 78 -5.58 3.72 -3.73
C LYS A 78 -6.48 3.42 -2.54
N TYR A 79 -6.16 4.02 -1.41
CA TYR A 79 -6.94 3.94 -0.17
C TYR A 79 -7.71 5.22 0.08
N SER A 80 -8.90 5.08 0.63
CA SER A 80 -9.66 6.18 1.21
C SER A 80 -9.68 6.04 2.71
N PHE A 81 -9.28 7.09 3.42
CA PHE A 81 -9.36 7.19 4.87
C PHE A 81 -10.36 8.25 5.25
N THR A 82 -11.22 7.94 6.20
CA THR A 82 -12.23 8.88 6.71
C THR A 82 -12.23 8.85 8.23
N VAL A 83 -12.07 10.00 8.84
CA VAL A 83 -12.22 10.19 10.29
C VAL A 83 -13.69 10.44 10.58
N GLN A 84 -14.22 9.74 11.55
CA GLN A 84 -15.56 9.94 12.11
C GLN A 84 -15.45 10.47 13.54
N SER A 85 -16.17 11.54 13.85
CA SER A 85 -16.26 12.12 15.19
C SER A 85 -17.63 12.79 15.41
N ASP A 86 -17.98 13.02 16.65
CA ASP A 86 -19.08 13.87 17.08
C ASP A 86 -18.68 15.36 17.19
N ASP A 87 -17.40 15.68 16.96
CA ASP A 87 -16.84 17.03 16.92
C ASP A 87 -16.15 17.31 15.59
N ASP A 88 -16.52 18.41 14.92
CA ASP A 88 -15.99 18.80 13.61
C ASP A 88 -14.50 19.14 13.64
N VAL A 89 -14.06 19.83 14.68
CA VAL A 89 -12.66 20.23 14.86
C VAL A 89 -11.79 19.02 15.17
N GLU A 90 -12.26 18.12 16.00
CA GLU A 90 -11.58 16.87 16.31
C GLU A 90 -11.41 16.01 15.03
N ALA A 91 -12.47 15.87 14.23
CA ALA A 91 -12.41 15.17 12.95
C ALA A 91 -11.35 15.79 12.02
N LEU A 92 -11.28 17.11 11.96
CA LEU A 92 -10.29 17.83 11.14
C LEU A 92 -8.86 17.60 11.66
N ILE A 93 -8.63 17.69 12.96
CA ILE A 93 -7.29 17.48 13.58
C ILE A 93 -6.77 16.09 13.24
N HIS A 94 -7.60 15.06 13.39
CA HIS A 94 -7.19 13.70 13.05
C HIS A 94 -7.01 13.48 11.55
N ALA A 95 -7.78 14.15 10.70
CA ALA A 95 -7.58 14.10 9.25
C ALA A 95 -6.26 14.75 8.84
N ILE A 96 -5.87 15.87 9.47
CA ILE A 96 -4.55 16.49 9.29
C ILE A 96 -3.45 15.53 9.74
N SER A 97 -3.64 14.85 10.87
CA SER A 97 -2.66 13.84 11.36
C SER A 97 -2.47 12.69 10.38
N ILE A 98 -3.54 12.21 9.73
CA ILE A 98 -3.42 11.19 8.67
C ILE A 98 -2.60 11.74 7.50
N LYS A 99 -2.86 12.99 7.09
CA LYS A 99 -2.13 13.62 6.00
C LYS A 99 -0.64 13.71 6.31
N ASP A 100 -0.29 14.23 7.49
CA ASP A 100 1.10 14.35 7.96
C ASP A 100 1.80 13.00 8.06
N PHE A 101 1.08 11.97 8.49
CA PHE A 101 1.58 10.59 8.55
C PHE A 101 2.11 10.12 7.18
N PHE A 102 1.33 10.30 6.13
CA PHE A 102 1.69 9.85 4.79
C PHE A 102 2.64 10.81 4.06
N GLU A 103 2.50 12.13 4.25
CA GLU A 103 3.33 13.11 3.54
C GLU A 103 4.75 13.19 4.08
N GLU A 104 4.92 13.14 5.40
CA GLU A 104 6.20 13.42 6.05
C GLU A 104 6.58 12.42 7.13
N SER A 105 5.78 12.32 8.20
CA SER A 105 6.24 11.75 9.48
C SER A 105 6.62 10.27 9.40
N LYS A 106 5.91 9.47 8.63
CA LYS A 106 6.11 8.01 8.50
C LYS A 106 6.42 7.56 7.09
N ARG A 107 6.67 8.49 6.20
CA ARG A 107 6.95 8.20 4.78
C ARG A 107 8.14 7.26 4.60
N GLN A 108 9.21 7.46 5.37
CA GLN A 108 10.40 6.61 5.31
C GLN A 108 10.13 5.21 5.89
N GLU A 109 9.45 5.11 7.02
CA GLU A 109 9.08 3.82 7.61
C GLU A 109 8.19 2.99 6.68
N LEU A 110 7.27 3.64 5.96
CA LEU A 110 6.46 2.99 4.93
C LEU A 110 7.31 2.51 3.75
N ALA A 111 8.27 3.33 3.31
CA ALA A 111 9.20 2.95 2.24
C ALA A 111 10.06 1.74 2.64
N ASP A 112 10.51 1.69 3.89
CA ASP A 112 11.33 0.60 4.43
C ASP A 112 10.59 -0.76 4.42
N ILE A 113 9.27 -0.74 4.58
CA ILE A 113 8.45 -1.96 4.43
C ILE A 113 7.99 -2.23 2.99
N GLY A 114 8.34 -1.37 2.04
CA GLY A 114 8.05 -1.55 0.61
C GLY A 114 6.81 -0.81 0.10
N LEU A 115 6.26 0.13 0.88
CA LEU A 115 5.14 0.99 0.47
C LEU A 115 5.64 2.40 0.19
N ILE A 116 5.57 2.82 -1.06
CA ILE A 116 5.96 4.17 -1.48
C ILE A 116 4.72 5.05 -1.60
N VAL A 117 4.67 6.13 -0.84
CA VAL A 117 3.60 7.11 -0.95
C VAL A 117 3.76 7.89 -2.26
N SER A 118 2.82 7.73 -3.17
CA SER A 118 2.85 8.37 -4.50
C SER A 118 2.06 9.67 -4.53
N ASP A 119 0.93 9.71 -3.83
CA ASP A 119 0.05 10.88 -3.79
C ASP A 119 -0.79 10.88 -2.52
N VAL A 120 -1.01 12.06 -1.96
CA VAL A 120 -1.91 12.29 -0.83
C VAL A 120 -2.90 13.37 -1.21
N GLY A 121 -4.18 13.03 -1.26
CA GLY A 121 -5.25 13.95 -1.63
C GLY A 121 -5.54 15.02 -0.57
N GLY A 122 -6.32 16.00 -0.96
CA GLY A 122 -6.83 17.01 -0.03
C GLY A 122 -7.86 16.44 0.95
N ILE A 123 -7.94 17.06 2.12
CA ILE A 123 -8.97 16.73 3.11
C ILE A 123 -10.31 17.29 2.63
N THR A 124 -11.33 16.44 2.54
CA THR A 124 -12.67 16.81 2.12
C THR A 124 -13.70 16.45 3.18
N PRO A 125 -14.69 17.31 3.44
CA PRO A 125 -15.81 16.96 4.30
C PRO A 125 -16.65 15.85 3.66
N ARG A 126 -17.03 14.88 4.45
CA ARG A 126 -17.88 13.73 4.06
C ARG A 126 -18.99 13.52 5.08
N ASP A 127 -19.45 14.61 5.67
CA ASP A 127 -20.40 14.63 6.77
C ASP A 127 -21.68 13.86 6.44
N ASN A 128 -22.26 13.24 7.45
CA ASN A 128 -23.49 12.48 7.33
C ASN A 128 -24.45 12.87 8.43
N MET A 129 -25.71 13.13 8.06
CA MET A 129 -26.76 13.37 9.03
C MET A 129 -27.39 12.01 9.40
N LEU A 130 -27.12 11.55 10.60
CA LEU A 130 -27.81 10.42 11.18
C LEU A 130 -29.19 10.86 11.69
N THR A 131 -30.10 9.93 11.91
CA THR A 131 -31.52 10.21 12.21
C THR A 131 -31.73 11.10 13.46
N ILE A 132 -30.78 11.11 14.38
CA ILE A 132 -30.88 11.83 15.68
C ILE A 132 -29.63 12.68 15.94
N GLU A 133 -28.47 12.34 15.39
CA GLU A 133 -27.19 12.97 15.66
C GLU A 133 -26.47 13.30 14.35
N TYR A 134 -25.67 14.35 14.37
CA TYR A 134 -24.82 14.73 13.26
C TYR A 134 -23.44 14.10 13.44
N GLU A 135 -22.98 13.36 12.42
CA GLU A 135 -21.66 12.76 12.41
C GLU A 135 -20.75 13.53 11.45
N TYR A 136 -19.68 14.10 12.00
CA TYR A 136 -18.69 14.81 11.23
C TYR A 136 -17.70 13.83 10.63
N ARG A 137 -17.50 13.92 9.32
CA ARG A 137 -16.58 13.07 8.56
C ARG A 137 -15.61 13.91 7.76
N LYS A 138 -14.33 13.70 7.96
CA LYS A 138 -13.26 14.31 7.15
C LYS A 138 -12.44 13.19 6.54
N GLY A 139 -12.26 13.24 5.24
CA GLY A 139 -11.57 12.16 4.55
C GLY A 139 -10.58 12.63 3.51
N LEU A 140 -9.65 11.77 3.19
CA LEU A 140 -8.66 11.94 2.14
C LEU A 140 -8.33 10.60 1.48
N ASP A 141 -7.87 10.68 0.25
CA ASP A 141 -7.42 9.52 -0.51
C ASP A 141 -5.90 9.51 -0.59
N VAL A 142 -5.32 8.34 -0.46
CA VAL A 142 -3.86 8.13 -0.53
C VAL A 142 -3.56 7.09 -1.59
N THR A 143 -2.62 7.38 -2.46
CA THR A 143 -2.12 6.44 -3.46
C THR A 143 -0.75 5.94 -3.05
N LEU A 144 -0.62 4.63 -2.92
CA LEU A 144 0.61 3.93 -2.59
C LEU A 144 1.10 3.14 -3.79
N SER A 145 2.40 3.13 -4.00
CA SER A 145 3.05 2.27 -4.98
C SER A 145 3.84 1.18 -4.26
N LEU A 146 3.80 -0.02 -4.79
CA LEU A 146 4.60 -1.14 -4.33
C LEU A 146 5.19 -1.88 -5.52
N ASN A 147 6.36 -2.47 -5.33
CA ASN A 147 6.97 -3.35 -6.32
C ASN A 147 6.61 -4.79 -6.02
N ASN A 148 5.84 -5.39 -6.92
CA ASN A 148 5.59 -6.82 -6.87
C ASN A 148 6.70 -7.53 -7.65
N VAL A 149 7.61 -8.20 -6.94
CA VAL A 149 8.67 -8.99 -7.54
C VAL A 149 8.21 -10.44 -7.65
N MET A 150 8.18 -10.95 -8.86
CA MET A 150 7.80 -12.33 -9.16
C MET A 150 9.01 -13.07 -9.74
N GLU A 151 9.23 -14.29 -9.29
CA GLU A 151 10.17 -15.19 -9.97
C GLU A 151 9.51 -15.68 -11.29
N SER A 152 10.25 -15.55 -12.39
CA SER A 152 9.82 -16.16 -13.66
C SER A 152 10.13 -17.65 -13.61
N ALA A 153 9.11 -18.47 -13.86
CA ALA A 153 9.25 -19.93 -13.89
C ALA A 153 10.06 -20.45 -15.10
N ASP A 154 10.26 -19.64 -16.13
CA ASP A 154 11.00 -19.97 -17.34
C ASP A 154 12.33 -19.24 -17.38
N VAL A 155 13.33 -19.83 -16.76
CA VAL A 155 14.72 -19.53 -17.09
C VAL A 155 15.14 -20.49 -18.21
N GLY A 156 14.97 -20.07 -19.44
CA GLY A 156 15.71 -20.67 -20.54
C GLY A 156 17.18 -20.34 -20.34
N VAL A 157 17.88 -21.13 -19.54
CA VAL A 157 19.33 -21.06 -19.49
C VAL A 157 19.84 -21.54 -20.83
N ILE A 158 20.37 -20.62 -21.66
CA ILE A 158 21.18 -21.03 -22.80
C ILE A 158 22.48 -21.61 -22.24
N SER A 159 22.43 -22.89 -21.93
CA SER A 159 23.58 -23.58 -21.33
C SER A 159 24.71 -23.85 -22.34
N ASN A 160 24.46 -23.72 -23.65
CA ASN A 160 25.47 -23.91 -24.72
C ASN A 160 25.17 -23.02 -25.91
N ALA A 161 25.87 -21.90 -26.04
CA ALA A 161 26.05 -21.24 -27.33
C ALA A 161 27.20 -21.91 -28.01
N THR A 162 26.94 -22.85 -28.91
CA THR A 162 27.97 -23.36 -29.82
C THR A 162 28.11 -22.34 -30.91
N ILE A 163 29.20 -21.56 -30.87
CA ILE A 163 29.62 -20.74 -32.01
C ILE A 163 30.20 -21.73 -33.02
N ASN A 164 29.46 -22.03 -34.07
CA ASN A 164 30.02 -22.69 -35.21
C ASN A 164 30.97 -21.71 -35.88
N ASP A 165 32.27 -21.97 -35.80
CA ASP A 165 33.28 -21.28 -36.59
C ASP A 165 32.90 -21.32 -38.05
N VAL A 166 32.58 -20.17 -38.61
CA VAL A 166 32.45 -20.00 -40.04
C VAL A 166 33.88 -20.00 -40.60
N ASN A 167 34.32 -21.16 -41.10
CA ASN A 167 35.52 -21.22 -41.94
C ASN A 167 35.32 -20.33 -43.14
N LEU A 168 36.15 -19.31 -43.23
CA LEU A 168 36.40 -18.53 -44.45
C LEU A 168 37.26 -19.31 -45.40
#